data_ea73b0b1054b6a753b6ed38ef3490e0c
#
_entry.id   ea73b0b1054b6a753b6ed38ef3490e0c
#
_cell.length_a   1.000
_cell.length_b   1.000
_cell.length_c   1.000
_cell.angle_alpha   90.00
_cell.angle_beta   90.00
_cell.angle_gamma   90.00
#
_symmetry.space_group_name_H-M   'P 1'
#
loop_
_entity.id
_entity.type
_entity.pdbx_description
1 polymer ?
#
loop_
_entity_poly.entity_id
_entity_poly.type
_entity_poly.pdbx_seq_one_letter_code
_entity_poly.pdbx_strand_id
1 'polypeptide(L)'
;MAYSGTVGLTVVSVQDLIDHGARRSGKLAEELTSEQVFASKQSLFFLLSNLSNIGINYWAIEQKVYGLKAEQFIYELPVGSIDVLNANYRTMNRPTPNATGGYFSSAGGQVANAFDSDVDTKTVQTTPNGNLSINYGDFNPIYAGSIGILPGVSGSFHILLEVSSDGTNWTLLNDTGVTAWVDNEWLWYQIEPGANQQWYRMRETGGNTLQVREFYVGNNSREVPMARLNRDDYVSLPNKNFTANQPYQFWFNRTIPRPQITLWPAPSDPFVQMVVWYSRQVMDVGALDGQLEIPDRWYLAVQNMLAHQMAMELPGVDLARVQYLEVQAEKYLNLAESEERDKSPIYLSPNISVYTR
;
A
#
# COMPACT_ATOMS: atom_id res chain seq x y z
N MET A 1 -11.27 -25.58 29.50
CA MET A 1 -10.08 -26.33 29.01
C MET A 1 -9.08 -25.31 28.50
N ALA A 2 -7.81 -25.39 28.90
CA ALA A 2 -6.76 -24.53 28.36
C ALA A 2 -6.23 -25.19 27.08
N TYR A 3 -6.14 -24.45 26.00
CA TYR A 3 -5.51 -24.91 24.76
C TYR A 3 -3.98 -24.81 24.92
N SER A 4 -3.24 -25.75 24.31
CA SER A 4 -1.76 -25.78 24.41
C SER A 4 -1.02 -24.80 23.53
N GLY A 5 -1.73 -24.04 22.69
CA GLY A 5 -1.14 -23.11 21.73
C GLY A 5 -1.99 -21.87 21.54
N THR A 6 -1.41 -20.90 20.83
CA THR A 6 -2.06 -19.65 20.41
C THR A 6 -2.03 -19.55 18.89
N VAL A 7 -2.97 -18.82 18.30
CA VAL A 7 -3.04 -18.61 16.85
C VAL A 7 -1.91 -17.67 16.42
N GLY A 8 -1.21 -18.03 15.33
CA GLY A 8 -0.23 -17.13 14.70
C GLY A 8 1.15 -17.08 15.36
N LEU A 9 1.46 -17.93 16.33
CA LEU A 9 2.80 -17.98 16.94
C LEU A 9 3.74 -19.04 16.34
N THR A 10 3.22 -19.93 15.48
CA THR A 10 4.08 -20.93 14.84
C THR A 10 4.84 -20.26 13.69
N VAL A 11 6.16 -20.19 13.85
CA VAL A 11 7.08 -19.65 12.85
C VAL A 11 7.67 -20.81 12.07
N VAL A 12 7.57 -20.77 10.75
CA VAL A 12 8.20 -21.75 9.84
C VAL A 12 9.26 -21.01 9.04
N SER A 13 10.53 -21.33 9.27
CA SER A 13 11.64 -20.74 8.53
C SER A 13 11.78 -21.34 7.13
N VAL A 14 12.49 -20.66 6.25
CA VAL A 14 12.88 -21.18 4.93
C VAL A 14 13.66 -22.49 5.07
N GLN A 15 14.56 -22.55 6.07
CA GLN A 15 15.33 -23.78 6.35
C GLN A 15 14.40 -24.95 6.75
N ASP A 16 13.42 -24.71 7.62
CA ASP A 16 12.46 -25.77 8.01
C ASP A 16 11.69 -26.32 6.82
N LEU A 17 11.32 -25.46 5.87
CA LEU A 17 10.65 -25.89 4.64
C LEU A 17 11.56 -26.74 3.75
N ILE A 18 12.81 -26.36 3.58
CA ILE A 18 13.82 -27.10 2.80
C ILE A 18 14.07 -28.46 3.47
N ASP A 19 14.31 -28.50 4.77
CA ASP A 19 14.57 -29.71 5.54
C ASP A 19 13.38 -30.68 5.48
N HIS A 20 12.18 -30.16 5.56
CA HIS A 20 10.97 -30.96 5.46
C HIS A 20 10.71 -31.41 4.02
N GLY A 21 11.03 -30.59 3.02
CA GLY A 21 11.00 -30.96 1.60
C GLY A 21 11.96 -32.11 1.30
N ALA A 22 13.18 -32.05 1.84
CA ALA A 22 14.16 -33.12 1.74
C ALA A 22 13.65 -34.44 2.30
N ARG A 23 13.11 -34.41 3.51
CA ARG A 23 12.51 -35.62 4.15
C ARG A 23 11.39 -36.20 3.31
N ARG A 24 10.55 -35.38 2.71
CA ARG A 24 9.49 -35.83 1.80
C ARG A 24 10.03 -36.43 0.51
N SER A 25 11.11 -35.86 -0.06
CA SER A 25 11.78 -36.42 -1.25
C SER A 25 12.54 -37.72 -0.96
N GLY A 26 12.72 -38.08 0.33
CA GLY A 26 13.38 -39.32 0.78
C GLY A 26 14.85 -39.15 1.12
N LYS A 27 15.27 -37.91 1.36
CA LYS A 27 16.63 -37.57 1.84
C LYS A 27 16.55 -37.03 3.26
N LEU A 28 17.58 -37.28 4.04
CA LEU A 28 17.71 -36.64 5.34
C LEU A 28 18.23 -35.19 5.13
N ALA A 29 17.76 -34.29 5.97
CA ALA A 29 18.21 -32.89 5.91
C ALA A 29 19.75 -32.76 6.09
N GLU A 30 20.32 -33.63 6.92
CA GLU A 30 21.76 -33.71 7.20
C GLU A 30 22.59 -34.23 6.01
N GLU A 31 21.96 -34.88 5.05
CA GLU A 31 22.60 -35.37 3.82
C GLU A 31 22.69 -34.32 2.73
N LEU A 32 22.00 -33.18 2.87
CA LEU A 32 22.01 -32.11 1.90
C LEU A 32 23.37 -31.38 1.92
N THR A 33 23.98 -31.25 0.76
CA THR A 33 25.12 -30.37 0.59
C THR A 33 24.70 -28.88 0.57
N SER A 34 25.61 -27.99 0.88
CA SER A 34 25.34 -26.53 0.80
C SER A 34 24.85 -26.10 -0.59
N GLU A 35 25.32 -26.75 -1.66
CA GLU A 35 24.87 -26.48 -3.02
C GLU A 35 23.42 -26.93 -3.23
N GLN A 36 23.04 -28.08 -2.69
CA GLN A 36 21.64 -28.57 -2.77
C GLN A 36 20.68 -27.70 -1.96
N VAL A 37 21.09 -27.20 -0.80
CA VAL A 37 20.29 -26.23 -0.03
C VAL A 37 20.11 -24.94 -0.82
N PHE A 38 21.17 -24.45 -1.47
CA PHE A 38 21.08 -23.25 -2.32
C PHE A 38 20.17 -23.48 -3.53
N ALA A 39 20.28 -24.61 -4.23
CA ALA A 39 19.40 -24.98 -5.33
C ALA A 39 17.93 -25.08 -4.87
N SER A 40 17.68 -25.71 -3.72
CA SER A 40 16.32 -25.80 -3.15
C SER A 40 15.75 -24.40 -2.82
N LYS A 41 16.58 -23.48 -2.34
CA LYS A 41 16.19 -22.08 -2.13
C LYS A 41 15.83 -21.38 -3.45
N GLN A 42 16.58 -21.62 -4.52
CA GLN A 42 16.25 -21.07 -5.84
C GLN A 42 14.95 -21.68 -6.38
N SER A 43 14.74 -22.97 -6.25
CA SER A 43 13.49 -23.67 -6.61
C SER A 43 12.30 -23.09 -5.85
N LEU A 44 12.47 -22.78 -4.57
CA LEU A 44 11.44 -22.13 -3.76
C LEU A 44 11.12 -20.72 -4.29
N PHE A 45 12.13 -19.94 -4.68
CA PHE A 45 11.92 -18.63 -5.31
C PHE A 45 11.13 -18.74 -6.62
N PHE A 46 11.47 -19.69 -7.48
CA PHE A 46 10.73 -19.92 -8.73
C PHE A 46 9.29 -20.35 -8.49
N LEU A 47 9.04 -21.16 -7.48
CA LEU A 47 7.69 -21.56 -7.07
C LEU A 47 6.86 -20.34 -6.63
N LEU A 48 7.39 -19.50 -5.74
CA LEU A 48 6.70 -18.29 -5.28
C LEU A 48 6.45 -17.31 -6.43
N SER A 49 7.43 -17.14 -7.31
CA SER A 49 7.26 -16.31 -8.51
C SER A 49 6.16 -16.86 -9.43
N ASN A 50 6.06 -18.17 -9.57
CA ASN A 50 5.02 -18.81 -10.39
C ASN A 50 3.63 -18.70 -9.75
N LEU A 51 3.51 -18.75 -8.44
CA LEU A 51 2.23 -18.53 -7.73
C LEU A 51 1.60 -17.19 -8.10
N SER A 52 2.42 -16.16 -8.34
CA SER A 52 1.96 -14.84 -8.80
C SER A 52 1.30 -14.87 -10.20
N ASN A 53 1.51 -15.93 -10.98
CA ASN A 53 0.93 -16.09 -12.32
C ASN A 53 -0.37 -16.94 -12.32
N ILE A 54 -0.61 -17.72 -11.26
CA ILE A 54 -1.73 -18.69 -11.22
C ILE A 54 -3.07 -18.01 -10.89
N GLY A 55 -3.04 -16.83 -10.24
CA GLY A 55 -4.27 -16.13 -9.89
C GLY A 55 -4.04 -14.92 -9.02
N ILE A 56 -5.12 -14.43 -8.42
CA ILE A 56 -5.06 -13.31 -7.48
C ILE A 56 -4.79 -13.86 -6.09
N ASN A 57 -3.60 -13.61 -5.57
CA ASN A 57 -3.26 -13.90 -4.19
C ASN A 57 -3.80 -12.77 -3.29
N TYR A 58 -4.89 -13.00 -2.57
CA TYR A 58 -5.56 -11.96 -1.78
C TYR A 58 -4.67 -11.33 -0.72
N TRP A 59 -3.70 -12.08 -0.15
CA TRP A 59 -2.73 -11.53 0.80
C TRP A 59 -1.68 -10.62 0.16
N ALA A 60 -1.53 -10.66 -1.17
CA ALA A 60 -0.63 -9.81 -1.93
C ALA A 60 -1.36 -8.62 -2.60
N ILE A 61 -2.60 -8.34 -2.19
CA ILE A 61 -3.33 -7.15 -2.60
C ILE A 61 -3.05 -6.03 -1.62
N GLU A 62 -2.59 -4.92 -2.14
CA GLU A 62 -2.31 -3.72 -1.35
C GLU A 62 -3.08 -2.51 -1.87
N GLN A 63 -3.35 -1.59 -0.96
CA GLN A 63 -3.89 -0.29 -1.30
C GLN A 63 -2.78 0.76 -1.22
N LYS A 64 -2.67 1.59 -2.23
CA LYS A 64 -1.81 2.77 -2.19
C LYS A 64 -2.59 4.02 -2.58
N VAL A 65 -2.37 5.09 -1.81
CA VAL A 65 -2.97 6.40 -2.06
C VAL A 65 -1.90 7.33 -2.61
N TYR A 66 -2.18 7.95 -3.75
CA TYR A 66 -1.34 8.95 -4.39
C TYR A 66 -1.99 10.31 -4.29
N GLY A 67 -1.27 11.31 -3.81
CA GLY A 67 -1.64 12.70 -4.03
C GLY A 67 -1.38 13.06 -5.50
N LEU A 68 -2.41 13.48 -6.20
CA LEU A 68 -2.26 13.85 -7.60
C LEU A 68 -1.66 15.26 -7.69
N LYS A 69 -0.76 15.44 -8.65
CA LYS A 69 -0.17 16.73 -8.98
C LYS A 69 -0.85 17.30 -10.22
N ALA A 70 -1.07 18.61 -10.22
CA ALA A 70 -1.62 19.28 -11.40
C ALA A 70 -0.78 18.97 -12.64
N GLU A 71 -1.44 18.69 -13.76
CA GLU A 71 -0.85 18.39 -15.07
C GLU A 71 0.01 17.10 -15.13
N GLN A 72 0.22 16.40 -14.03
CA GLN A 72 0.92 15.12 -14.04
C GLN A 72 -0.05 13.98 -14.35
N PHE A 73 0.26 13.20 -15.36
CA PHE A 73 -0.59 12.08 -15.80
C PHE A 73 0.04 10.70 -15.60
N ILE A 74 1.36 10.59 -15.33
CA ILE A 74 2.06 9.32 -15.11
C ILE A 74 2.47 9.21 -13.65
N TYR A 75 2.10 8.10 -13.02
CA TYR A 75 2.47 7.77 -11.64
C TYR A 75 3.09 6.36 -11.62
N GLU A 76 4.22 6.23 -10.93
CA GLU A 76 4.88 4.95 -10.76
C GLU A 76 4.26 4.15 -9.61
N LEU A 77 4.00 2.88 -9.87
CA LEU A 77 3.62 1.92 -8.85
C LEU A 77 4.86 1.32 -8.16
N PRO A 78 4.69 0.71 -6.98
CA PRO A 78 5.77 0.01 -6.32
C PRO A 78 6.37 -1.08 -7.20
N VAL A 79 7.67 -1.34 -6.99
CA VAL A 79 8.36 -2.47 -7.63
C VAL A 79 7.62 -3.77 -7.26
N GLY A 80 7.48 -4.66 -8.23
CA GLY A 80 6.77 -5.93 -8.03
C GLY A 80 5.25 -5.85 -8.21
N SER A 81 4.68 -4.68 -8.52
CA SER A 81 3.25 -4.60 -8.88
C SER A 81 2.97 -5.35 -10.17
N ILE A 82 2.00 -6.28 -10.14
CA ILE A 82 1.66 -7.16 -11.26
C ILE A 82 0.50 -6.58 -12.07
N ASP A 83 -0.57 -6.19 -11.36
CA ASP A 83 -1.78 -5.64 -11.98
C ASP A 83 -2.50 -4.66 -11.05
N VAL A 84 -3.27 -3.76 -11.64
CA VAL A 84 -4.17 -2.84 -10.95
C VAL A 84 -5.57 -3.40 -11.01
N LEU A 85 -6.13 -3.72 -9.85
CA LEU A 85 -7.48 -4.27 -9.73
C LEU A 85 -8.53 -3.16 -9.87
N ASN A 86 -8.34 -2.08 -9.09
CA ASN A 86 -9.20 -0.91 -9.10
C ASN A 86 -8.36 0.36 -8.90
N ALA A 87 -8.78 1.43 -9.56
CA ALA A 87 -8.27 2.76 -9.28
C ALA A 87 -9.46 3.72 -9.17
N ASN A 88 -9.51 4.44 -8.07
CA ASN A 88 -10.53 5.44 -7.79
C ASN A 88 -9.87 6.81 -7.67
N TYR A 89 -10.52 7.85 -8.13
CA TYR A 89 -10.13 9.19 -7.67
C TYR A 89 -10.96 9.56 -6.44
N ARG A 90 -10.30 10.27 -5.52
CA ARG A 90 -10.91 10.77 -4.29
C ARG A 90 -10.78 12.28 -4.27
N THR A 91 -11.92 12.96 -4.31
CA THR A 91 -11.94 14.40 -4.11
C THR A 91 -11.89 14.72 -2.63
N MET A 92 -11.17 15.76 -2.26
CA MET A 92 -10.98 16.18 -0.89
C MET A 92 -11.69 17.52 -0.67
N ASN A 93 -12.31 17.68 0.49
CA ASN A 93 -12.86 18.95 0.91
C ASN A 93 -11.94 19.56 1.98
N ARG A 94 -11.38 20.71 1.68
CA ARG A 94 -10.52 21.48 2.60
C ARG A 94 -11.34 22.63 3.18
N PRO A 95 -11.84 22.49 4.43
CA PRO A 95 -12.47 23.60 5.11
C PRO A 95 -11.46 24.74 5.32
N THR A 96 -11.90 25.96 5.17
CA THR A 96 -11.10 27.16 5.43
C THR A 96 -11.41 27.74 6.80
N PRO A 97 -10.42 28.27 7.54
CA PRO A 97 -10.67 29.02 8.76
C PRO A 97 -11.60 30.19 8.52
N ASN A 98 -12.42 30.51 9.54
CA ASN A 98 -13.19 31.74 9.53
C ASN A 98 -12.33 32.95 9.95
N ALA A 99 -12.93 34.12 10.07
CA ALA A 99 -12.21 35.38 10.37
C ALA A 99 -11.49 35.39 11.74
N THR A 100 -11.88 34.53 12.68
CA THR A 100 -11.22 34.38 14.01
C THR A 100 -10.19 33.25 14.02
N GLY A 101 -10.12 32.49 12.95
CA GLY A 101 -9.17 31.40 12.75
C GLY A 101 -7.89 31.83 12.06
N GLY A 102 -7.01 30.84 11.76
CA GLY A 102 -5.77 31.10 11.04
C GLY A 102 -4.78 29.95 11.10
N TYR A 103 -3.60 30.22 10.59
CA TYR A 103 -2.50 29.26 10.48
C TYR A 103 -1.34 29.73 11.39
N PHE A 104 -0.72 28.78 12.09
CA PHE A 104 0.28 29.09 13.11
C PHE A 104 1.49 28.17 13.00
N SER A 105 2.66 28.71 13.32
CA SER A 105 3.90 27.95 13.47
C SER A 105 4.58 28.35 14.78
N SER A 106 5.02 27.37 15.57
CA SER A 106 5.76 27.66 16.80
C SER A 106 7.24 27.97 16.58
N ALA A 107 7.76 27.69 15.39
CA ALA A 107 9.19 27.75 15.09
C ALA A 107 9.50 28.69 13.91
N GLY A 108 8.66 29.70 13.69
CA GLY A 108 8.81 30.67 12.60
C GLY A 108 8.54 30.10 11.21
N GLY A 109 9.05 30.74 10.19
CA GLY A 109 8.82 30.41 8.79
C GLY A 109 7.59 31.14 8.20
N GLN A 110 7.46 31.08 6.87
CA GLN A 110 6.26 31.59 6.18
C GLN A 110 5.16 30.55 6.27
N VAL A 111 4.39 30.56 7.36
CA VAL A 111 3.40 29.53 7.68
C VAL A 111 2.32 29.41 6.60
N ALA A 112 1.99 30.50 5.91
CA ALA A 112 0.98 30.48 4.85
C ALA A 112 1.34 29.50 3.72
N ASN A 113 2.62 29.31 3.43
CA ASN A 113 3.08 28.41 2.37
C ASN A 113 2.74 26.94 2.62
N ALA A 114 2.39 26.55 3.84
CA ALA A 114 1.92 25.19 4.12
C ALA A 114 0.40 25.04 3.95
N PHE A 115 -0.29 26.10 3.52
CA PHE A 115 -1.76 26.15 3.44
C PHE A 115 -2.28 26.92 2.23
N ASP A 116 -1.42 27.31 1.28
CA ASP A 116 -1.77 28.14 0.13
C ASP A 116 -2.24 27.34 -1.09
N SER A 117 -2.17 26.02 -1.04
CA SER A 117 -2.48 25.11 -2.15
C SER A 117 -1.48 25.18 -3.31
N ASP A 118 -0.30 25.74 -3.06
CA ASP A 118 0.79 25.81 -4.01
C ASP A 118 1.90 24.80 -3.59
N VAL A 119 1.94 23.66 -4.26
CA VAL A 119 2.91 22.59 -3.97
C VAL A 119 4.37 22.98 -4.27
N ASP A 120 4.61 24.10 -4.92
CA ASP A 120 5.97 24.61 -5.21
C ASP A 120 6.52 25.49 -4.08
N THR A 121 5.66 26.06 -3.25
CA THR A 121 6.06 26.83 -2.06
C THR A 121 6.29 25.90 -0.85
N LYS A 122 6.97 26.37 0.18
CA LYS A 122 7.13 25.63 1.43
C LYS A 122 7.36 26.54 2.63
N THR A 123 6.86 26.10 3.78
CA THR A 123 7.23 26.62 5.09
C THR A 123 8.54 25.99 5.53
N VAL A 124 9.52 26.80 5.91
CA VAL A 124 10.78 26.34 6.49
C VAL A 124 10.87 26.89 7.92
N GLN A 125 10.78 26.02 8.91
CA GLN A 125 10.94 26.42 10.31
C GLN A 125 12.43 26.67 10.65
N THR A 126 12.66 27.49 11.64
CA THR A 126 14.02 27.93 12.02
C THR A 126 14.57 27.18 13.22
N THR A 127 13.71 26.52 13.99
CA THR A 127 14.10 25.75 15.20
C THR A 127 13.53 24.33 15.12
N PRO A 128 14.25 23.34 15.70
CA PRO A 128 13.76 21.96 15.75
C PRO A 128 12.57 21.79 16.70
N ASN A 129 11.91 20.64 16.61
CA ASN A 129 10.73 20.28 17.41
C ASN A 129 9.57 21.29 17.30
N GLY A 130 9.46 21.92 16.15
CA GLY A 130 8.38 22.88 15.88
C GLY A 130 7.04 22.20 15.59
N ASN A 131 6.00 23.01 15.55
CA ASN A 131 4.68 22.58 15.10
C ASN A 131 4.11 23.51 14.03
N LEU A 132 3.23 22.95 13.20
CA LEU A 132 2.33 23.70 12.32
C LEU A 132 0.90 23.40 12.75
N SER A 133 0.07 24.42 12.90
CA SER A 133 -1.30 24.25 13.32
C SER A 133 -2.26 25.13 12.54
N ILE A 134 -3.49 24.65 12.43
CA ILE A 134 -4.64 25.36 11.88
C ILE A 134 -5.70 25.51 12.96
N ASN A 135 -6.21 26.73 13.08
CA ASN A 135 -7.37 27.06 13.89
C ASN A 135 -8.52 27.43 12.94
N TYR A 136 -9.62 26.70 13.03
CA TYR A 136 -10.81 26.98 12.22
C TYR A 136 -11.63 28.16 12.70
N GLY A 137 -11.32 28.69 13.89
CA GLY A 137 -11.96 29.86 14.47
C GLY A 137 -13.13 29.54 15.37
N ASP A 138 -13.59 30.58 16.08
CA ASP A 138 -14.67 30.45 17.04
C ASP A 138 -15.98 30.00 16.38
N PHE A 139 -16.67 29.09 17.04
CA PHE A 139 -17.94 28.51 16.56
C PHE A 139 -17.87 27.79 15.19
N ASN A 140 -16.67 27.46 14.72
CA ASN A 140 -16.47 26.75 13.47
C ASN A 140 -15.61 25.47 13.63
N PRO A 141 -15.88 24.61 14.62
CA PRO A 141 -15.14 23.37 14.75
C PRO A 141 -15.49 22.41 13.61
N ILE A 142 -14.50 21.73 13.05
CA ILE A 142 -14.70 20.78 11.98
C ILE A 142 -14.37 19.34 12.43
N TYR A 143 -14.97 18.38 11.74
CA TYR A 143 -14.54 17.00 11.81
C TYR A 143 -13.64 16.70 10.61
N ALA A 144 -12.35 16.49 10.86
CA ALA A 144 -11.44 16.05 9.80
C ALA A 144 -11.27 14.54 9.87
N GLY A 145 -11.50 13.85 8.75
CA GLY A 145 -11.30 12.41 8.62
C GLY A 145 -9.91 12.04 8.10
N SER A 146 -9.14 13.02 7.62
CA SER A 146 -7.79 12.80 7.12
C SER A 146 -6.88 14.00 7.29
N ILE A 147 -5.59 13.71 7.45
CA ILE A 147 -4.50 14.68 7.43
C ILE A 147 -3.53 14.27 6.34
N GLY A 148 -3.12 15.23 5.52
CA GLY A 148 -2.08 15.09 4.51
C GLY A 148 -0.89 15.98 4.83
N ILE A 149 0.31 15.45 4.65
CA ILE A 149 1.57 16.18 4.77
C ILE A 149 2.32 16.05 3.45
N LEU A 150 2.66 17.16 2.83
CA LEU A 150 3.56 17.21 1.69
C LEU A 150 4.92 17.73 2.18
N PRO A 151 5.91 16.85 2.35
CA PRO A 151 7.24 17.25 2.78
C PRO A 151 7.91 18.22 1.81
N GLY A 152 8.68 19.15 2.33
CA GLY A 152 9.57 20.03 1.56
C GLY A 152 11.05 19.67 1.71
N VAL A 153 11.33 18.50 2.28
CA VAL A 153 12.68 17.95 2.48
C VAL A 153 12.60 16.44 2.64
N SER A 154 13.64 15.74 2.19
CA SER A 154 13.81 14.31 2.47
C SER A 154 14.55 14.10 3.78
N GLY A 155 14.17 13.09 4.55
CA GLY A 155 14.78 12.75 5.84
C GLY A 155 13.90 11.85 6.69
N SER A 156 14.29 11.60 7.94
CA SER A 156 13.51 10.84 8.91
C SER A 156 12.90 11.79 9.93
N PHE A 157 11.57 11.75 10.08
CA PHE A 157 10.83 12.64 10.97
C PHE A 157 9.91 11.84 11.88
N HIS A 158 9.71 12.31 13.11
CA HIS A 158 8.74 11.74 14.05
C HIS A 158 7.65 12.77 14.33
N ILE A 159 6.48 12.56 13.77
CA ILE A 159 5.37 13.53 13.81
C ILE A 159 4.25 13.01 14.72
N LEU A 160 3.78 13.87 15.62
CA LEU A 160 2.53 13.70 16.34
C LEU A 160 1.46 14.53 15.68
N LEU A 161 0.33 13.89 15.34
CA LEU A 161 -0.87 14.55 14.87
C LEU A 161 -1.83 14.72 16.04
N GLU A 162 -2.19 15.95 16.35
CA GLU A 162 -2.91 16.29 17.57
C GLU A 162 -4.07 17.25 17.28
N VAL A 163 -5.08 17.21 18.13
CA VAL A 163 -6.25 18.11 18.08
C VAL A 163 -6.49 18.80 19.39
N SER A 164 -7.20 19.90 19.33
CA SER A 164 -7.64 20.64 20.51
C SER A 164 -8.94 21.40 20.22
N SER A 165 -9.76 21.55 21.25
CA SER A 165 -10.94 22.42 21.22
C SER A 165 -10.62 23.85 21.64
N ASP A 166 -9.50 24.09 22.36
CA ASP A 166 -9.15 25.36 23.01
C ASP A 166 -7.74 25.88 22.62
N GLY A 167 -6.97 25.12 21.84
CA GLY A 167 -5.59 25.46 21.46
C GLY A 167 -4.55 25.30 22.56
N THR A 168 -4.94 24.86 23.76
CA THR A 168 -4.07 24.68 24.93
C THR A 168 -3.96 23.23 25.34
N ASN A 169 -5.09 22.53 25.43
CA ASN A 169 -5.15 21.12 25.77
C ASN A 169 -5.19 20.28 24.49
N TRP A 170 -4.14 19.48 24.26
CA TRP A 170 -3.97 18.73 23.02
C TRP A 170 -4.18 17.24 23.25
N THR A 171 -4.97 16.63 22.39
CA THR A 171 -5.24 15.19 22.35
C THR A 171 -4.51 14.59 21.14
N LEU A 172 -3.73 13.55 21.39
CA LEU A 172 -3.04 12.81 20.33
C LEU A 172 -4.07 12.03 19.50
N LEU A 173 -4.01 12.20 18.17
CA LEU A 173 -4.77 11.42 17.20
C LEU A 173 -3.95 10.29 16.61
N ASN A 174 -2.70 10.59 16.23
CA ASN A 174 -1.82 9.63 15.60
C ASN A 174 -0.37 9.95 15.95
N ASP A 175 0.39 8.92 16.26
CA ASP A 175 1.84 8.94 16.36
C ASP A 175 2.40 8.21 15.14
N THR A 176 3.06 8.95 14.25
CA THR A 176 3.59 8.35 13.01
C THR A 176 4.81 7.45 13.24
N GLY A 177 5.38 7.47 14.45
CA GLY A 177 6.72 6.94 14.69
C GLY A 177 7.75 7.66 13.82
N VAL A 178 8.93 7.10 13.72
CA VAL A 178 9.97 7.61 12.82
C VAL A 178 9.64 7.20 11.39
N THR A 179 9.22 8.16 10.59
CA THR A 179 8.79 7.95 9.20
C THR A 179 9.77 8.60 8.24
N ALA A 180 10.10 7.90 7.16
CA ALA A 180 10.90 8.46 6.08
C ALA A 180 10.07 9.44 5.25
N TRP A 181 10.51 10.69 5.17
CA TRP A 181 9.97 11.70 4.29
C TRP A 181 10.73 11.73 2.97
N VAL A 182 10.00 11.91 1.89
CA VAL A 182 10.56 12.18 0.57
C VAL A 182 10.03 13.54 0.11
N ASP A 183 10.91 14.43 -0.32
CA ASP A 183 10.52 15.75 -0.80
C ASP A 183 9.46 15.64 -1.91
N ASN A 184 8.40 16.40 -1.76
CA ASN A 184 7.28 16.45 -2.70
C ASN A 184 6.52 15.13 -2.89
N GLU A 185 6.53 14.22 -1.90
CA GLU A 185 5.72 13.00 -1.86
C GLU A 185 4.72 13.06 -0.71
N TRP A 186 3.41 12.97 -1.02
CA TRP A 186 2.36 13.05 -0.03
C TRP A 186 2.38 11.88 0.94
N LEU A 187 2.23 12.20 2.23
CA LEU A 187 1.93 11.27 3.32
C LEU A 187 0.51 11.52 3.80
N TRP A 188 -0.32 10.46 3.84
CA TRP A 188 -1.72 10.57 4.22
C TRP A 188 -2.03 9.70 5.42
N TYR A 189 -2.72 10.31 6.39
CA TYR A 189 -3.13 9.68 7.63
C TYR A 189 -4.63 9.77 7.77
N GLN A 190 -5.30 8.63 7.96
CA GLN A 190 -6.69 8.58 8.39
C GLN A 190 -6.72 8.86 9.88
N ILE A 191 -7.66 9.71 10.31
CA ILE A 191 -7.81 10.14 11.69
C ILE A 191 -9.26 10.10 12.11
N GLU A 192 -9.49 9.87 13.41
CA GLU A 192 -10.81 9.87 14.03
C GLU A 192 -10.79 10.77 15.27
N PRO A 193 -11.06 12.06 15.13
CA PRO A 193 -10.98 13.01 16.25
C PRO A 193 -12.08 12.85 17.32
N GLY A 194 -12.99 11.89 17.14
CA GLY A 194 -14.10 11.62 18.07
C GLY A 194 -15.22 12.67 18.07
N ALA A 195 -14.91 13.93 17.85
CA ALA A 195 -15.85 15.06 17.75
C ALA A 195 -15.27 16.14 16.84
N ASN A 196 -16.09 17.15 16.52
CA ASN A 196 -15.61 18.35 15.83
C ASN A 196 -14.58 19.06 16.71
N GLN A 197 -13.44 19.42 16.10
CA GLN A 197 -12.33 20.10 16.76
C GLN A 197 -12.08 21.47 16.11
N GLN A 198 -11.65 22.42 16.94
CA GLN A 198 -11.31 23.75 16.45
C GLN A 198 -9.88 23.82 15.92
N TRP A 199 -8.97 23.07 16.53
CA TRP A 199 -7.56 23.09 16.23
C TRP A 199 -7.06 21.73 15.79
N TYR A 200 -6.19 21.73 14.77
CA TYR A 200 -5.39 20.58 14.33
C TYR A 200 -3.94 21.00 14.22
N ARG A 201 -3.02 20.14 14.66
CA ARG A 201 -1.59 20.40 14.50
C ARG A 201 -0.81 19.15 14.16
N MET A 202 0.29 19.36 13.47
CA MET A 202 1.41 18.43 13.39
C MET A 202 2.55 18.97 14.24
N ARG A 203 3.19 18.11 15.03
CA ARG A 203 4.33 18.47 15.89
C ARG A 203 5.47 17.49 15.69
N GLU A 204 6.64 18.01 15.38
CA GLU A 204 7.87 17.23 15.28
C GLU A 204 8.45 16.96 16.67
N THR A 205 8.94 15.73 16.90
CA THR A 205 9.50 15.29 18.20
C THR A 205 10.85 14.58 18.08
N GLY A 206 11.36 14.38 16.88
CA GLY A 206 12.62 13.71 16.59
C GLY A 206 13.85 14.63 16.60
N GLY A 207 13.68 15.93 16.89
CA GLY A 207 14.80 16.88 16.92
C GLY A 207 15.10 17.54 15.58
N ASN A 208 14.21 17.41 14.59
CA ASN A 208 14.41 17.96 13.27
C ASN A 208 13.70 19.31 13.08
N THR A 209 14.11 20.03 12.07
CA THR A 209 13.48 21.27 11.64
C THR A 209 12.49 20.98 10.51
N LEU A 210 11.21 21.32 10.71
CA LEU A 210 10.17 21.06 9.72
C LEU A 210 10.36 21.91 8.46
N GLN A 211 10.27 21.26 7.31
CA GLN A 211 10.06 21.87 6.02
C GLN A 211 8.86 21.21 5.36
N VAL A 212 7.79 21.95 5.19
CA VAL A 212 6.49 21.44 4.72
C VAL A 212 5.99 22.29 3.57
N ARG A 213 5.64 21.66 2.46
CA ARG A 213 5.02 22.32 1.31
C ARG A 213 3.54 22.53 1.58
N GLU A 214 2.85 21.45 1.99
CA GLU A 214 1.44 21.51 2.33
C GLU A 214 1.11 20.70 3.58
N PHE A 215 0.30 21.30 4.45
CA PHE A 215 -0.34 20.63 5.57
C PHE A 215 -1.85 20.66 5.34
N TYR A 216 -2.39 19.54 4.95
CA TYR A 216 -3.80 19.37 4.63
C TYR A 216 -4.56 18.79 5.81
N VAL A 217 -5.67 19.41 6.18
CA VAL A 217 -6.63 18.89 7.17
C VAL A 217 -8.01 18.96 6.56
N GLY A 218 -8.69 17.84 6.44
CA GLY A 218 -10.00 17.82 5.82
C GLY A 218 -10.68 16.46 5.82
N ASN A 219 -11.78 16.39 5.09
CA ASN A 219 -12.57 15.17 4.95
C ASN A 219 -12.36 14.54 3.58
N ASN A 220 -12.36 13.20 3.54
CA ASN A 220 -12.52 12.46 2.30
C ASN A 220 -13.94 12.72 1.79
N SER A 221 -14.07 13.44 0.67
CA SER A 221 -15.40 13.83 0.24
C SER A 221 -16.10 12.73 -0.53
N ARG A 222 -15.47 12.18 -1.55
CA ARG A 222 -16.09 11.17 -2.42
C ARG A 222 -15.04 10.36 -3.18
N GLU A 223 -15.21 9.05 -3.20
CA GLU A 223 -14.49 8.17 -4.11
C GLU A 223 -15.35 7.81 -5.32
N VAL A 224 -14.76 7.94 -6.50
CA VAL A 224 -15.41 7.57 -7.76
C VAL A 224 -14.46 6.66 -8.55
N PRO A 225 -14.93 5.49 -9.00
CA PRO A 225 -14.10 4.57 -9.75
C PRO A 225 -13.74 5.16 -11.11
N MET A 226 -12.51 4.96 -11.53
CA MET A 226 -12.02 5.29 -12.86
C MET A 226 -12.13 4.07 -13.78
N ALA A 227 -12.47 4.31 -15.04
CA ALA A 227 -12.54 3.25 -16.04
C ALA A 227 -11.14 2.85 -16.51
N ARG A 228 -10.88 1.54 -16.56
CA ARG A 228 -9.62 1.02 -17.09
C ARG A 228 -9.62 1.05 -18.61
N LEU A 229 -8.58 1.63 -19.20
CA LEU A 229 -8.31 1.60 -20.64
C LEU A 229 -7.37 0.44 -20.98
N ASN A 230 -7.59 -0.16 -22.13
CA ASN A 230 -6.59 -0.98 -22.76
C ASN A 230 -5.57 -0.11 -23.51
N ARG A 231 -4.49 -0.70 -24.02
CA ARG A 231 -3.45 0.01 -24.74
C ARG A 231 -3.98 0.73 -25.99
N ASP A 232 -4.82 0.07 -26.76
CA ASP A 232 -5.28 0.58 -28.04
C ASP A 232 -6.26 1.74 -27.84
N ASP A 233 -7.13 1.65 -26.82
CA ASP A 233 -8.00 2.75 -26.43
C ASP A 233 -7.19 3.97 -25.98
N TYR A 234 -6.15 3.76 -25.18
CA TYR A 234 -5.27 4.86 -24.75
C TYR A 234 -4.54 5.49 -25.94
N VAL A 235 -4.05 4.69 -26.88
CA VAL A 235 -3.36 5.19 -28.08
C VAL A 235 -4.29 6.01 -28.96
N SER A 236 -5.56 5.65 -29.04
CA SER A 236 -6.59 6.33 -29.85
C SER A 236 -7.07 7.67 -29.29
N LEU A 237 -6.71 8.01 -28.03
CA LEU A 237 -7.09 9.29 -27.42
C LEU A 237 -6.53 10.48 -28.22
N PRO A 238 -7.38 11.43 -28.64
CA PRO A 238 -6.98 12.52 -29.55
C PRO A 238 -6.06 13.52 -28.91
N ASN A 239 -6.20 13.78 -27.60
CA ASN A 239 -5.35 14.68 -26.84
C ASN A 239 -4.94 14.03 -25.51
N LYS A 240 -3.70 13.57 -25.42
CA LYS A 240 -3.17 12.93 -24.23
C LYS A 240 -2.80 13.90 -23.10
N ASN A 241 -2.57 15.16 -23.46
CA ASN A 241 -2.24 16.25 -22.52
C ASN A 241 -3.48 17.04 -22.07
N PHE A 242 -4.67 16.49 -22.33
CA PHE A 242 -5.91 17.14 -21.88
C PHE A 242 -5.98 17.12 -20.35
N THR A 243 -6.26 18.30 -19.76
CA THR A 243 -6.41 18.49 -18.33
C THR A 243 -7.87 18.71 -17.94
N ALA A 244 -8.28 18.18 -16.82
CA ALA A 244 -9.60 18.42 -16.22
C ALA A 244 -9.49 18.36 -14.70
N ASN A 245 -10.52 18.83 -14.01
CA ASN A 245 -10.54 18.80 -12.54
C ASN A 245 -10.37 17.38 -11.96
N GLN A 246 -10.79 16.39 -12.71
CA GLN A 246 -10.79 14.99 -12.23
C GLN A 246 -10.41 14.04 -13.38
N PRO A 247 -9.57 13.02 -13.11
CA PRO A 247 -9.33 11.94 -14.06
C PRO A 247 -10.56 10.99 -14.10
N TYR A 248 -10.90 10.49 -15.27
CA TYR A 248 -12.02 9.55 -15.44
C TYR A 248 -11.57 8.15 -15.82
N GLN A 249 -10.38 8.04 -16.39
CA GLN A 249 -9.86 6.82 -16.97
C GLN A 249 -8.40 6.65 -16.60
N PHE A 250 -7.94 5.42 -16.60
CA PHE A 250 -6.53 5.11 -16.40
C PHE A 250 -6.09 3.97 -17.32
N TRP A 251 -4.83 4.02 -17.72
CA TRP A 251 -4.15 2.94 -18.42
C TRP A 251 -3.01 2.42 -17.55
N PHE A 252 -2.96 1.09 -17.35
CA PHE A 252 -1.91 0.44 -16.62
C PHE A 252 -0.83 -0.08 -17.59
N ASN A 253 0.38 0.45 -17.48
CA ASN A 253 1.53 0.08 -18.29
C ASN A 253 2.50 -0.78 -17.47
N ARG A 254 2.69 -2.03 -17.89
CA ARG A 254 3.54 -3.03 -17.22
C ARG A 254 5.02 -2.84 -17.57
N THR A 255 5.59 -1.71 -17.24
CA THR A 255 7.03 -1.44 -17.41
C THR A 255 7.86 -2.07 -16.30
N ILE A 256 9.12 -2.43 -16.60
CA ILE A 256 10.09 -2.95 -15.64
C ILE A 256 11.16 -1.87 -15.44
N PRO A 257 11.64 -1.61 -14.21
CA PRO A 257 11.32 -2.30 -12.94
C PRO A 257 10.06 -1.80 -12.23
N ARG A 258 9.51 -0.68 -12.62
CA ARG A 258 8.32 -0.08 -12.00
C ARG A 258 7.22 0.07 -13.02
N PRO A 259 6.09 -0.63 -12.84
CA PRO A 259 4.89 -0.39 -13.64
C PRO A 259 4.37 1.03 -13.42
N GLN A 260 3.65 1.54 -14.41
CA GLN A 260 3.11 2.90 -14.39
C GLN A 260 1.61 2.89 -14.60
N ILE A 261 0.94 3.79 -13.92
CA ILE A 261 -0.45 4.12 -14.18
C ILE A 261 -0.51 5.49 -14.85
N THR A 262 -1.16 5.55 -15.99
CA THR A 262 -1.34 6.78 -16.74
C THR A 262 -2.80 7.21 -16.63
N LEU A 263 -3.04 8.42 -16.14
CA LEU A 263 -4.36 9.00 -15.97
C LEU A 263 -4.79 9.77 -17.21
N TRP A 264 -6.08 9.76 -17.48
CA TRP A 264 -6.68 10.62 -18.49
C TRP A 264 -8.10 11.05 -18.07
N PRO A 265 -8.38 12.35 -18.13
CA PRO A 265 -7.45 13.48 -18.34
C PRO A 265 -6.45 13.65 -17.17
N ALA A 266 -5.40 14.45 -17.37
CA ALA A 266 -4.53 14.83 -16.27
C ALA A 266 -5.29 15.71 -15.27
N PRO A 267 -5.11 15.55 -13.96
CA PRO A 267 -5.78 16.38 -12.96
C PRO A 267 -5.26 17.82 -13.02
N SER A 268 -6.15 18.79 -12.87
CA SER A 268 -5.78 20.19 -12.68
C SER A 268 -5.79 20.62 -11.21
N ASP A 269 -6.46 19.83 -10.35
CA ASP A 269 -6.57 20.08 -8.92
C ASP A 269 -5.53 19.27 -8.13
N PRO A 270 -4.62 19.93 -7.35
CA PRO A 270 -3.61 19.23 -6.56
C PRO A 270 -4.17 18.52 -5.32
N PHE A 271 -5.44 18.73 -4.96
CA PHE A 271 -6.08 18.09 -3.80
C PHE A 271 -6.92 16.86 -4.15
N VAL A 272 -6.83 16.38 -5.37
CA VAL A 272 -7.41 15.08 -5.75
C VAL A 272 -6.40 13.97 -5.41
N GLN A 273 -6.91 12.88 -4.87
CA GLN A 273 -6.13 11.67 -4.62
C GLN A 273 -6.52 10.57 -5.60
N MET A 274 -5.56 9.71 -5.89
CA MET A 274 -5.82 8.43 -6.55
C MET A 274 -5.63 7.32 -5.52
N VAL A 275 -6.65 6.51 -5.33
CA VAL A 275 -6.62 5.30 -4.50
C VAL A 275 -6.50 4.11 -5.43
N VAL A 276 -5.40 3.38 -5.36
CA VAL A 276 -5.12 2.23 -6.22
C VAL A 276 -5.09 0.96 -5.39
N TRP A 277 -5.90 -0.02 -5.78
CA TRP A 277 -5.78 -1.39 -5.31
C TRP A 277 -5.04 -2.19 -6.36
N TYR A 278 -3.92 -2.76 -5.99
CA TYR A 278 -3.05 -3.50 -6.91
C TYR A 278 -2.62 -4.83 -6.31
N SER A 279 -2.39 -5.81 -7.16
CA SER A 279 -1.73 -7.05 -6.79
C SER A 279 -0.22 -6.91 -6.99
N ARG A 280 0.54 -7.43 -6.04
CA ARG A 280 2.01 -7.49 -6.14
C ARG A 280 2.52 -8.92 -6.12
N GLN A 281 3.77 -9.07 -6.47
CA GLN A 281 4.48 -10.32 -6.26
C GLN A 281 4.60 -10.64 -4.77
N VAL A 282 4.59 -11.91 -4.44
CA VAL A 282 4.97 -12.39 -3.12
C VAL A 282 6.45 -12.02 -2.88
N MET A 283 6.81 -11.66 -1.67
CA MET A 283 8.19 -11.26 -1.36
C MET A 283 9.18 -12.39 -1.66
N ASP A 284 10.37 -11.99 -2.08
CA ASP A 284 11.46 -12.92 -2.40
C ASP A 284 11.86 -13.76 -1.19
N VAL A 285 12.42 -14.94 -1.48
CA VAL A 285 12.99 -15.80 -0.46
C VAL A 285 14.23 -15.12 0.15
N GLY A 286 14.09 -14.66 1.38
CA GLY A 286 15.15 -13.98 2.14
C GLY A 286 16.24 -14.90 2.67
N ALA A 287 16.71 -14.65 3.89
CA ALA A 287 17.64 -15.51 4.60
C ALA A 287 17.00 -16.86 4.97
N LEU A 288 17.82 -17.90 5.24
CA LEU A 288 17.33 -19.23 5.56
C LEU A 288 16.58 -19.28 6.90
N ASP A 289 16.91 -18.42 7.83
CA ASP A 289 16.23 -18.23 9.11
C ASP A 289 14.99 -17.33 9.03
N GLY A 290 14.76 -16.69 7.87
CA GLY A 290 13.59 -15.86 7.61
C GLY A 290 12.33 -16.67 7.35
N GLN A 291 11.18 -15.99 7.44
CA GLN A 291 9.87 -16.53 7.09
C GLN A 291 9.50 -16.17 5.65
N LEU A 292 8.65 -17.00 5.03
CA LEU A 292 8.00 -16.64 3.77
C LEU A 292 6.76 -15.78 4.04
N GLU A 293 6.47 -14.90 3.12
CA GLU A 293 5.23 -14.12 3.11
C GLU A 293 4.08 -14.94 2.50
N ILE A 294 3.69 -15.99 3.19
CA ILE A 294 2.54 -16.84 2.81
C ILE A 294 1.66 -17.11 4.03
N PRO A 295 0.34 -17.16 3.86
CA PRO A 295 -0.57 -17.55 4.94
C PRO A 295 -0.33 -18.99 5.40
N ASP A 296 -0.59 -19.28 6.68
CA ASP A 296 -0.40 -20.62 7.27
C ASP A 296 -1.09 -21.73 6.47
N ARG A 297 -2.26 -21.44 5.89
CA ARG A 297 -3.02 -22.39 5.07
C ARG A 297 -2.32 -22.79 3.77
N TRP A 298 -1.35 -22.00 3.30
CA TRP A 298 -0.58 -22.26 2.07
C TRP A 298 0.70 -23.06 2.30
N TYR A 299 1.21 -23.12 3.55
CA TYR A 299 2.45 -23.85 3.84
C TYR A 299 2.43 -25.30 3.34
N LEU A 300 1.30 -25.99 3.50
CA LEU A 300 1.20 -27.40 3.07
C LEU A 300 1.28 -27.54 1.54
N ALA A 301 0.71 -26.61 0.78
CA ALA A 301 0.78 -26.59 -0.68
C ALA A 301 2.21 -26.27 -1.13
N VAL A 302 2.79 -25.16 -0.65
CA VAL A 302 4.17 -24.75 -0.99
C VAL A 302 5.18 -25.82 -0.65
N GLN A 303 5.02 -26.47 0.52
CA GLN A 303 5.89 -27.55 0.95
C GLN A 303 5.84 -28.78 0.05
N ASN A 304 4.64 -29.20 -0.42
CA ASN A 304 4.54 -30.32 -1.35
C ASN A 304 5.09 -29.99 -2.73
N MET A 305 4.87 -28.78 -3.21
CA MET A 305 5.46 -28.30 -4.46
C MET A 305 6.98 -28.25 -4.36
N LEU A 306 7.54 -27.73 -3.27
CA LEU A 306 8.98 -27.72 -3.04
C LEU A 306 9.55 -29.14 -2.98
N ALA A 307 8.90 -30.05 -2.25
CA ALA A 307 9.32 -31.45 -2.15
C ALA A 307 9.32 -32.14 -3.53
N HIS A 308 8.36 -31.84 -4.40
CA HIS A 308 8.34 -32.35 -5.76
C HIS A 308 9.52 -31.81 -6.59
N GLN A 309 9.79 -30.48 -6.54
CA GLN A 309 10.95 -29.89 -7.23
C GLN A 309 12.27 -30.49 -6.72
N MET A 310 12.45 -30.59 -5.40
CA MET A 310 13.63 -31.20 -4.80
C MET A 310 13.79 -32.66 -5.21
N ALA A 311 12.68 -33.43 -5.32
CA ALA A 311 12.73 -34.81 -5.74
C ALA A 311 13.18 -34.99 -7.19
N MET A 312 12.96 -34.03 -8.06
CA MET A 312 13.46 -34.02 -9.43
C MET A 312 14.96 -33.64 -9.52
N GLU A 313 15.44 -32.78 -8.63
CA GLU A 313 16.81 -32.25 -8.63
C GLU A 313 17.78 -33.11 -7.83
N LEU A 314 17.32 -33.76 -6.75
CA LEU A 314 18.18 -34.53 -5.86
C LEU A 314 18.52 -35.91 -6.45
N PRO A 315 19.79 -36.32 -6.45
CA PRO A 315 20.21 -37.60 -7.01
C PRO A 315 19.68 -38.75 -6.16
N GLY A 316 19.31 -39.89 -6.83
CA GLY A 316 18.94 -41.15 -6.19
C GLY A 316 17.54 -41.16 -5.60
N VAL A 317 16.66 -40.27 -6.00
CA VAL A 317 15.22 -40.32 -5.66
C VAL A 317 14.51 -41.27 -6.64
N ASP A 318 13.65 -42.14 -6.12
CA ASP A 318 12.87 -43.09 -6.92
C ASP A 318 11.80 -42.35 -7.75
N LEU A 319 11.66 -42.72 -9.02
CA LEU A 319 10.68 -42.15 -9.95
C LEU A 319 9.24 -42.28 -9.44
N ALA A 320 8.90 -43.38 -8.80
CA ALA A 320 7.58 -43.57 -8.22
C ALA A 320 7.28 -42.54 -7.12
N ARG A 321 8.29 -42.11 -6.38
CA ARG A 321 8.18 -41.07 -5.37
C ARG A 321 7.98 -39.69 -6.00
N VAL A 322 8.70 -39.38 -7.08
CA VAL A 322 8.52 -38.14 -7.83
C VAL A 322 7.09 -38.00 -8.33
N GLN A 323 6.54 -39.06 -8.96
CA GLN A 323 5.17 -39.09 -9.44
C GLN A 323 4.13 -38.97 -8.28
N TYR A 324 4.39 -39.62 -7.14
CA TYR A 324 3.54 -39.46 -5.97
C TYR A 324 3.53 -38.00 -5.47
N LEU A 325 4.68 -37.37 -5.38
CA LEU A 325 4.80 -35.97 -4.92
C LEU A 325 4.16 -34.99 -5.90
N GLU A 326 4.21 -35.25 -7.21
CA GLU A 326 3.51 -34.45 -8.22
C GLU A 326 1.99 -34.41 -7.94
N VAL A 327 1.38 -35.58 -7.77
CA VAL A 327 -0.07 -35.70 -7.45
C VAL A 327 -0.41 -35.01 -6.12
N GLN A 328 0.46 -35.13 -5.11
CA GLN A 328 0.23 -34.45 -3.83
C GLN A 328 0.38 -32.92 -3.97
N ALA A 329 1.36 -32.44 -4.72
CA ALA A 329 1.57 -31.03 -4.97
C ALA A 329 0.34 -30.42 -5.65
N GLU A 330 -0.16 -31.04 -6.71
CA GLU A 330 -1.36 -30.59 -7.42
C GLU A 330 -2.61 -30.60 -6.52
N LYS A 331 -2.79 -31.68 -5.76
CA LYS A 331 -3.93 -31.81 -4.83
C LYS A 331 -3.97 -30.70 -3.79
N TYR A 332 -2.84 -30.41 -3.14
CA TYR A 332 -2.79 -29.39 -2.08
C TYR A 332 -2.79 -27.97 -2.64
N LEU A 333 -2.26 -27.76 -3.85
CA LEU A 333 -2.40 -26.50 -4.56
C LEU A 333 -3.87 -26.20 -4.85
N ASN A 334 -4.59 -27.14 -5.46
CA ASN A 334 -6.03 -27.00 -5.74
C ASN A 334 -6.86 -26.76 -4.48
N LEU A 335 -6.48 -27.37 -3.36
CA LEU A 335 -7.15 -27.15 -2.08
C LEU A 335 -6.90 -25.70 -1.58
N ALA A 336 -5.65 -25.24 -1.63
CA ALA A 336 -5.30 -23.87 -1.22
C ALA A 336 -6.00 -22.81 -2.09
N GLU A 337 -6.02 -23.00 -3.41
CA GLU A 337 -6.72 -22.11 -4.34
C GLU A 337 -8.24 -22.09 -4.12
N SER A 338 -8.82 -23.22 -3.72
CA SER A 338 -10.27 -23.30 -3.46
C SER A 338 -10.70 -22.46 -2.25
N GLU A 339 -9.81 -22.27 -1.28
CA GLU A 339 -10.03 -21.42 -0.11
C GLU A 339 -9.78 -19.93 -0.39
N GLU A 340 -8.99 -19.61 -1.42
CA GLU A 340 -8.62 -18.25 -1.81
C GLU A 340 -9.66 -17.59 -2.73
N ARG A 341 -10.91 -18.01 -2.68
CA ARG A 341 -12.00 -17.41 -3.46
C ARG A 341 -12.68 -16.30 -2.68
N ASP A 342 -13.04 -15.23 -3.40
CA ASP A 342 -13.94 -14.24 -2.85
C ASP A 342 -15.30 -14.88 -2.58
N LYS A 343 -15.72 -14.86 -1.31
CA LYS A 343 -17.00 -15.43 -0.84
C LYS A 343 -18.13 -14.39 -0.86
N SER A 344 -17.89 -13.20 -1.43
CA SER A 344 -18.90 -12.17 -1.53
C SER A 344 -20.04 -12.61 -2.44
N PRO A 345 -21.32 -12.42 -2.06
CA PRO A 345 -22.43 -12.75 -2.91
C PRO A 345 -22.46 -11.85 -4.16
N ILE A 346 -22.51 -12.46 -5.32
CA ILE A 346 -22.66 -11.72 -6.59
C ILE A 346 -24.16 -11.42 -6.79
N TYR A 347 -24.54 -10.17 -6.62
CA TYR A 347 -25.88 -9.70 -6.96
C TYR A 347 -25.89 -9.22 -8.42
N LEU A 348 -26.48 -10.01 -9.30
CA LEU A 348 -26.76 -9.58 -10.66
C LEU A 348 -28.07 -8.80 -10.67
N SER A 349 -28.00 -7.46 -10.62
CA SER A 349 -29.17 -6.63 -10.86
C SER A 349 -29.19 -6.21 -12.34
N PRO A 350 -30.30 -6.45 -13.07
CA PRO A 350 -30.40 -5.98 -14.44
C PRO A 350 -30.35 -4.44 -14.45
N ASN A 351 -29.52 -3.88 -15.30
CA ASN A 351 -29.49 -2.42 -15.51
C ASN A 351 -30.72 -2.00 -16.33
N ILE A 352 -31.80 -1.66 -15.64
CA ILE A 352 -33.06 -1.23 -16.23
C ILE A 352 -33.12 0.29 -16.46
N SER A 353 -32.06 1.03 -16.18
CA SER A 353 -32.02 2.49 -16.33
C SER A 353 -32.28 2.99 -17.73
N VAL A 354 -32.07 2.14 -18.76
CA VAL A 354 -32.34 2.44 -20.17
C VAL A 354 -33.84 2.39 -20.48
N TYR A 355 -34.63 1.69 -19.66
CA TYR A 355 -36.09 1.49 -19.88
C TYR A 355 -36.97 2.36 -18.99
N THR A 356 -36.39 3.11 -18.08
CA THR A 356 -37.11 4.02 -17.16
C THR A 356 -36.77 5.48 -17.50
N ARG A 357 -37.21 5.91 -18.67
CA ARG A 357 -37.29 7.34 -19.03
C ARG A 357 -38.72 7.81 -18.96
#